data_3e9b9d8f470e05f3acf83fb0000f15aa
#
_entry.id   3e9b9d8f470e05f3acf83fb0000f15aa
#
_cell.length_a   1.000
_cell.length_b   1.000
_cell.length_c   1.000
_cell.angle_alpha   90.00
_cell.angle_beta   90.00
_cell.angle_gamma   90.00
#
_symmetry.space_group_name_H-M   'P 1'
#
loop_
_entity.id
_entity.type
_entity.pdbx_description
1 polymer ?
#
loop_
_entity_poly.entity_id
_entity_poly.type
_entity_poly.pdbx_seq_one_letter_code
_entity_poly.pdbx_strand_id
1 'polypeptide(L)' 'MSKIILLKDFFKLKEQKEKEILFYKERLIQLQDKLYWLERDLELTINIIKMIEEDKFKLIDKTT' A
#
# COMPACT_ATOMS: atom_id res chain seq x y z
N MET A 1 -47.50 -6.57 5.28
CA MET A 1 -46.52 -7.65 5.04
C MET A 1 -45.41 -7.23 4.11
N SER A 2 -45.70 -6.54 2.99
CA SER A 2 -44.67 -6.12 2.05
C SER A 2 -43.64 -5.12 2.66
N LYS A 3 -44.10 -4.26 3.58
CA LYS A 3 -43.20 -3.29 4.23
C LYS A 3 -42.21 -3.96 5.18
N ILE A 4 -42.63 -5.04 5.86
CA ILE A 4 -41.73 -5.75 6.79
C ILE A 4 -40.67 -6.53 6.00
N ILE A 5 -41.06 -7.15 4.91
CA ILE A 5 -40.11 -7.88 4.04
C ILE A 5 -39.09 -6.92 3.42
N LEU A 6 -39.56 -5.78 2.95
CA LEU A 6 -38.69 -4.75 2.36
C LEU A 6 -37.72 -4.20 3.38
N LEU A 7 -38.20 -3.92 4.59
CA LEU A 7 -37.31 -3.42 5.66
C LEU A 7 -36.26 -4.44 6.03
N LYS A 8 -36.64 -5.72 6.10
CA LYS A 8 -35.67 -6.79 6.39
C LYS A 8 -34.58 -6.90 5.32
N ASP A 9 -34.98 -6.75 4.06
CA ASP A 9 -34.04 -6.79 2.95
C ASP A 9 -33.07 -5.59 3.00
N PHE A 10 -33.57 -4.42 3.36
CA PHE A 10 -32.70 -3.24 3.51
C PHE A 10 -31.76 -3.38 4.70
N PHE A 11 -32.17 -4.00 5.79
CA PHE A 11 -31.28 -4.27 6.90
C PHE A 11 -30.16 -5.24 6.51
N LYS A 12 -30.48 -6.26 5.74
CA LYS A 12 -29.45 -7.17 5.21
C LYS A 12 -28.47 -6.46 4.29
N LEU A 13 -29.01 -5.62 3.44
CA LEU A 13 -28.17 -4.84 2.53
C LEU A 13 -27.24 -3.89 3.30
N LYS A 14 -27.76 -3.24 4.33
CA LYS A 14 -26.95 -2.38 5.19
C LYS A 14 -25.82 -3.17 5.85
N GLU A 15 -26.12 -4.34 6.38
CA GLU A 15 -25.12 -5.19 7.02
C GLU A 15 -24.05 -5.62 6.04
N GLN A 16 -24.44 -5.99 4.83
CA GLN A 16 -23.47 -6.36 3.80
C GLN A 16 -22.55 -5.20 3.44
N LYS A 17 -23.10 -3.99 3.32
CA LYS A 17 -22.29 -2.80 3.01
C LYS A 17 -21.35 -2.43 4.15
N GLU A 18 -21.79 -2.58 5.39
CA GLU A 18 -20.92 -2.36 6.54
C GLU A 18 -19.73 -3.32 6.56
N LYS A 19 -19.98 -4.59 6.22
CA LYS A 19 -18.92 -5.59 6.11
C LYS A 19 -17.96 -5.29 4.97
N GLU A 20 -18.49 -4.84 3.82
CA GLU A 20 -17.63 -4.43 2.70
C GLU A 20 -16.76 -3.24 3.06
N ILE A 21 -17.32 -2.23 3.72
CA ILE A 21 -16.56 -1.07 4.14
C ILE A 21 -15.43 -1.49 5.09
N LEU A 22 -15.73 -2.35 6.04
CA LEU A 22 -14.71 -2.82 6.97
C LEU A 22 -13.61 -3.58 6.25
N PHE A 23 -13.98 -4.44 5.31
CA PHE A 23 -13.01 -5.19 4.51
C PHE A 23 -12.07 -4.26 3.74
N TYR A 24 -12.63 -3.25 3.07
CA TYR A 24 -11.80 -2.31 2.29
C TYR A 24 -10.96 -1.40 3.18
N LYS A 25 -11.46 -1.03 4.35
CA LYS A 25 -10.65 -0.25 5.29
C LYS A 25 -9.44 -1.05 5.76
N GLU A 26 -9.61 -2.32 6.08
CA GLU A 26 -8.50 -3.18 6.45
C GLU A 26 -7.51 -3.35 5.32
N ARG A 27 -8.02 -3.53 4.10
CA ARG A 27 -7.16 -3.66 2.94
C ARG A 27 -6.40 -2.36 2.65
N LEU A 28 -7.02 -1.22 2.88
CA LEU A 28 -6.35 0.07 2.72
C LEU A 28 -5.20 0.21 3.69
N ILE A 29 -5.39 -0.18 4.95
CA ILE A 29 -4.32 -0.13 5.94
C ILE A 29 -3.16 -1.02 5.51
N GLN A 30 -3.44 -2.23 5.03
CA GLN A 30 -2.40 -3.13 4.54
C GLN A 30 -1.65 -2.55 3.34
N LEU A 31 -2.37 -1.91 2.41
CA LEU A 31 -1.74 -1.28 1.26
C LEU A 31 -0.90 -0.07 1.63
N GLN A 32 -1.34 0.72 2.60
CA GLN A 32 -0.56 1.85 3.10
C GLN A 32 0.74 1.38 3.75
N ASP A 33 0.67 0.29 4.51
CA ASP A 33 1.86 -0.31 5.12
C ASP A 33 2.82 -0.82 4.05
N LYS A 34 2.30 -1.50 3.05
CA LYS A 34 3.10 -2.00 1.95
C LYS A 34 3.75 -0.87 1.15
N LEU A 35 3.01 0.20 0.92
CA LEU A 35 3.54 1.38 0.23
C LEU A 35 4.68 2.02 1.03
N TYR A 36 4.52 2.13 2.34
CA TYR A 36 5.57 2.66 3.19
C TYR A 36 6.87 1.86 3.05
N TRP A 37 6.79 0.53 3.09
CA TRP A 37 7.97 -0.30 2.97
C TRP A 37 8.59 -0.26 1.58
N LEU A 38 7.77 -0.16 0.54
CA LEU A 38 8.26 -0.04 -0.84
C LEU A 38 8.98 1.30 -1.05
N GLU A 39 8.46 2.38 -0.51
CA GLU A 39 9.11 3.67 -0.60
C GLU A 39 10.44 3.67 0.15
N ARG A 40 10.49 3.01 1.28
CA ARG A 40 11.72 2.88 2.04
C ARG A 40 12.74 2.02 1.30
N ASP A 41 12.30 0.93 0.69
CA ASP A 41 13.18 0.09 -0.12
C ASP A 41 13.71 0.84 -1.33
N LEU A 42 12.88 1.64 -1.96
CA LEU A 42 13.31 2.47 -3.08
C LEU A 42 14.37 3.48 -2.66
N GLU A 43 14.16 4.15 -1.54
CA GLU A 43 15.15 5.10 -1.02
C GLU A 43 16.48 4.42 -0.75
N LEU A 44 16.44 3.25 -0.12
CA LEU A 44 17.64 2.48 0.14
C LEU A 44 18.33 2.07 -1.16
N THR A 45 17.57 1.62 -2.14
CA THR A 45 18.09 1.23 -3.44
C THR A 45 18.78 2.41 -4.14
N ILE A 46 18.15 3.58 -4.11
CA ILE A 46 18.74 4.78 -4.70
C ILE A 46 20.06 5.13 -4.00
N ASN A 47 20.10 5.02 -2.67
CA ASN A 47 21.32 5.30 -1.92
C ASN A 47 22.43 4.31 -2.27
N ILE A 48 22.12 3.04 -2.43
CA ILE A 48 23.08 2.03 -2.85
C ILE A 48 23.61 2.32 -4.25
N ILE A 49 22.73 2.71 -5.17
CA ILE A 49 23.15 3.08 -6.53
C ILE A 49 24.11 4.27 -6.50
N LYS A 50 23.79 5.28 -5.71
CA LYS A 50 24.66 6.45 -5.57
C LYS A 50 26.03 6.08 -5.02
N MET A 51 26.07 5.19 -4.03
CA MET A 51 27.34 4.74 -3.47
C MET A 51 28.17 3.97 -4.49
N ILE A 52 27.52 3.12 -5.27
CA ILE A 52 28.22 2.38 -6.32
C ILE A 52 28.74 3.32 -7.41
N GLU A 53 27.95 4.30 -7.80
CA GLU A 53 28.37 5.28 -8.80
C GLU A 53 29.55 6.13 -8.29
N GLU A 54 29.52 6.55 -7.04
CA GLU A 54 30.62 7.30 -6.43
C GLU A 54 31.92 6.47 -6.36
N ASP A 55 31.76 5.19 -5.99
CA ASP A 55 32.94 4.30 -5.93
C ASP A 55 33.49 4.04 -7.33
N LYS A 56 32.63 3.87 -8.31
CA LYS A 56 33.08 3.74 -9.70
C LYS A 56 33.79 4.97 -10.18
N PHE A 57 33.30 6.12 -9.85
CA PHE A 57 33.91 7.39 -10.20
C PHE A 57 35.27 7.55 -9.54
N LYS A 58 35.36 7.19 -8.26
CA LYS A 58 36.63 7.23 -7.52
C LYS A 58 37.65 6.26 -8.11
N LEU A 59 37.23 5.10 -8.54
CA LEU A 59 38.08 4.10 -9.15
C LEU A 59 38.63 4.59 -10.48
N ILE A 60 37.82 5.24 -11.29
CA ILE A 60 38.22 5.81 -12.56
C ILE A 60 39.20 6.95 -12.32
N ASP A 61 38.96 7.78 -11.33
CA ASP A 61 39.82 8.89 -10.96
C ASP A 61 41.20 8.41 -10.47
N LYS A 62 41.22 7.28 -9.77
CA LYS A 62 42.48 6.70 -9.27
C LYS A 62 43.31 6.05 -10.37
N THR A 63 42.68 5.65 -11.45
CA THR A 63 43.38 5.03 -12.56
C THR A 63 43.95 6.03 -13.57
N THR A 64 43.54 7.27 -13.47
CA THR A 64 44.05 8.34 -14.29
C THR A 64 45.16 9.09 -13.58
#